data_a519904bb078fa8c5522e3ee7a4a5c52
#
_entry.id   a519904bb078fa8c5522e3ee7a4a5c52
#
_cell.length_a   1.000
_cell.length_b   1.000
_cell.length_c   1.000
_cell.angle_alpha   90.00
_cell.angle_beta   90.00
_cell.angle_gamma   90.00
#
_symmetry.space_group_name_H-M   'P 1'
#
loop_
_entity.id
_entity.type
_entity.pdbx_description
1 polymer ?
#
loop_
_entity_poly.entity_id
_entity_poly.type
_entity_poly.pdbx_seq_one_letter_code
_entity_poly.pdbx_strand_id
1 'polypeptide(L)'
;MYGSSEFIFNVFGFLILAGIILDKMGIRFTGVLSASLMFIGASIKYYGVSDAFIGSGIETWLGSWWTSFPASAKLASLGFMIFGCGMEMAGITVSKAIAKWFEGKEMALAMGLEMAIARVGVFAIFSISPWLADMAPATVVRPVAFCTVLLLIGLLTFVIFSFMDRKLDKQLGLDSRGGGGSEEEFKVSDLKYILSSKVFWIIAFLCVLYYSAIFPFQRFATNMLESNLGVSAQTAADIFRWFPMGAAAITPFLGR
;
A
#
# COMPACT_ATOMS: atom_id res chain seq x y z
N MET A 1 -14.29 -10.94 3.90
CA MET A 1 -14.60 -9.58 4.43
C MET A 1 -13.38 -8.81 4.89
N TYR A 2 -12.58 -9.30 5.84
CA TYR A 2 -11.39 -8.59 6.33
C TYR A 2 -10.44 -8.15 5.20
N GLY A 3 -10.09 -9.04 4.28
CA GLY A 3 -9.17 -8.74 3.19
C GLY A 3 -9.64 -7.69 2.19
N SER A 4 -10.94 -7.48 2.05
CA SER A 4 -11.53 -6.50 1.13
C SER A 4 -11.70 -5.12 1.77
N SER A 5 -11.54 -5.00 3.10
CA SER A 5 -11.71 -3.73 3.80
C SER A 5 -10.68 -2.68 3.38
N GLU A 6 -9.49 -3.09 2.96
CA GLU A 6 -8.42 -2.26 2.42
C GLU A 6 -8.88 -1.30 1.31
N PHE A 7 -9.80 -1.75 0.45
CA PHE A 7 -10.22 -1.02 -0.73
C PHE A 7 -11.51 -0.23 -0.56
N ILE A 8 -12.21 -0.34 0.58
CA ILE A 8 -13.55 0.24 0.75
C ILE A 8 -13.53 1.75 0.47
N PHE A 9 -12.66 2.52 1.13
CA PHE A 9 -12.61 3.96 0.90
C PHE A 9 -12.14 4.34 -0.50
N ASN A 10 -11.26 3.52 -1.10
CA ASN A 10 -10.78 3.75 -2.46
C ASN A 10 -11.89 3.58 -3.50
N VAL A 11 -12.77 2.62 -3.33
CA VAL A 11 -13.97 2.42 -4.17
C VAL A 11 -14.92 3.63 -4.08
N PHE A 12 -15.02 4.28 -2.90
CA PHE A 12 -15.82 5.50 -2.71
C PHE A 12 -15.10 6.79 -3.14
N GLY A 13 -14.01 6.69 -3.88
CA GLY A 13 -13.35 7.84 -4.50
C GLY A 13 -12.23 8.47 -3.66
N PHE A 14 -11.76 7.83 -2.60
CA PHE A 14 -10.66 8.36 -1.80
C PHE A 14 -9.39 8.61 -2.65
N LEU A 15 -9.12 7.78 -3.65
CA LEU A 15 -7.97 7.96 -4.54
C LEU A 15 -8.03 9.28 -5.33
N ILE A 16 -9.23 9.73 -5.70
CA ILE A 16 -9.43 11.05 -6.35
C ILE A 16 -9.08 12.17 -5.35
N LEU A 17 -9.54 12.06 -4.11
CA LEU A 17 -9.19 13.02 -3.05
C LEU A 17 -7.68 13.02 -2.78
N ALA A 18 -7.04 11.85 -2.77
CA ALA A 18 -5.60 11.70 -2.61
C ALA A 18 -4.83 12.42 -3.74
N GLY A 19 -5.28 12.31 -4.99
CA GLY A 19 -4.73 13.05 -6.13
C GLY A 19 -4.85 14.57 -5.95
N ILE A 20 -6.03 15.06 -5.55
CA ILE A 20 -6.26 16.48 -5.28
C ILE A 20 -5.36 16.99 -4.14
N ILE A 21 -5.20 16.20 -3.07
CA ILE A 21 -4.30 16.55 -1.96
C ILE A 21 -2.86 16.63 -2.45
N LEU A 22 -2.44 15.65 -3.27
CA LEU A 22 -1.09 15.60 -3.84
C LEU A 22 -0.80 16.83 -4.70
N ASP A 23 -1.74 17.26 -5.54
CA ASP A 23 -1.57 18.42 -6.42
C ASP A 23 -1.55 19.74 -5.64
N LYS A 24 -2.44 19.89 -4.64
CA LYS A 24 -2.53 21.13 -3.85
C LYS A 24 -1.46 21.27 -2.78
N MET A 25 -1.11 20.17 -2.10
CA MET A 25 -0.21 20.19 -0.94
C MET A 25 1.19 19.67 -1.24
N GLY A 26 1.38 19.07 -2.41
CA GLY A 26 2.67 18.59 -2.91
C GLY A 26 3.12 17.27 -2.27
N ILE A 27 4.20 16.72 -2.85
CA ILE A 27 4.74 15.38 -2.52
C ILE A 27 5.19 15.23 -1.07
N ARG A 28 5.67 16.28 -0.44
CA ARG A 28 6.18 16.24 0.94
C ARG A 28 5.08 16.00 1.95
N PHE A 29 4.03 16.82 1.91
CA PHE A 29 2.89 16.70 2.81
C PHE A 29 2.16 15.38 2.58
N THR A 30 1.85 15.08 1.32
CA THR A 30 1.10 13.88 0.95
C THR A 30 1.87 12.60 1.30
N GLY A 31 3.19 12.60 1.15
CA GLY A 31 4.03 11.46 1.52
C GLY A 31 4.06 11.21 3.04
N VAL A 32 4.23 12.25 3.85
CA VAL A 32 4.17 12.09 5.31
C VAL A 32 2.77 11.70 5.76
N LEU A 33 1.72 12.28 5.17
CA LEU A 33 0.33 11.93 5.48
C LEU A 33 0.05 10.45 5.15
N SER A 34 0.45 9.99 3.96
CA SER A 34 0.25 8.61 3.53
C SER A 34 0.96 7.61 4.44
N ALA A 35 2.24 7.86 4.77
CA ALA A 35 3.01 7.03 5.68
C ALA A 35 2.42 7.03 7.10
N SER A 36 1.90 8.18 7.57
CA SER A 36 1.19 8.27 8.86
C SER A 36 -0.09 7.44 8.87
N LEU A 37 -0.90 7.51 7.82
CA LEU A 37 -2.13 6.70 7.70
C LEU A 37 -1.80 5.20 7.69
N MET A 38 -0.76 4.79 6.96
CA MET A 38 -0.32 3.39 6.97
C MET A 38 0.12 2.94 8.36
N PHE A 39 0.93 3.74 9.05
CA PHE A 39 1.40 3.42 10.40
C PHE A 39 0.26 3.38 11.41
N ILE A 40 -0.65 4.35 11.40
CA ILE A 40 -1.83 4.39 12.29
C ILE A 40 -2.72 3.18 12.02
N GLY A 41 -3.02 2.89 10.76
CA GLY A 41 -3.83 1.74 10.38
C GLY A 41 -3.23 0.41 10.83
N ALA A 42 -1.93 0.22 10.65
CA ALA A 42 -1.21 -0.96 11.14
C ALA A 42 -1.18 -1.04 12.68
N SER A 43 -1.04 0.09 13.37
CA SER A 43 -1.07 0.15 14.85
C SER A 43 -2.44 -0.23 15.40
N ILE A 44 -3.52 0.22 14.78
CA ILE A 44 -4.89 -0.18 15.12
C ILE A 44 -5.08 -1.69 14.91
N LYS A 45 -4.59 -2.21 13.79
CA LYS A 45 -4.63 -3.64 13.49
C LYS A 45 -3.82 -4.44 14.52
N TYR A 46 -2.62 -3.98 14.86
CA TYR A 46 -1.78 -4.60 15.89
C TYR A 46 -2.49 -4.65 17.24
N TYR A 47 -3.08 -3.54 17.68
CA TYR A 47 -3.85 -3.49 18.91
C TYR A 47 -5.02 -4.47 18.88
N GLY A 48 -5.77 -4.56 17.78
CA GLY A 48 -6.92 -5.45 17.64
C GLY A 48 -6.60 -6.96 17.69
N VAL A 49 -5.33 -7.34 17.45
CA VAL A 49 -4.88 -8.74 17.56
C VAL A 49 -4.02 -9.01 18.81
N SER A 50 -3.73 -7.99 19.62
CA SER A 50 -2.91 -8.07 20.82
C SER A 50 -3.72 -8.51 22.05
N ASP A 51 -3.04 -9.09 23.04
CA ASP A 51 -3.64 -9.46 24.32
C ASP A 51 -4.25 -8.26 25.08
N ALA A 52 -3.74 -7.05 24.84
CA ALA A 52 -4.25 -5.82 25.43
C ALA A 52 -5.67 -5.45 24.95
N PHE A 53 -6.12 -5.98 23.83
CA PHE A 53 -7.48 -5.79 23.33
C PHE A 53 -8.50 -6.67 24.10
N ILE A 54 -8.07 -7.87 24.52
CA ILE A 54 -8.93 -8.85 25.19
C ILE A 54 -9.37 -8.30 26.56
N GLY A 55 -10.67 -8.29 26.83
CA GLY A 55 -11.27 -7.73 28.05
C GLY A 55 -11.34 -6.20 28.07
N SER A 56 -10.99 -5.51 27.00
CA SER A 56 -11.10 -4.05 26.89
C SER A 56 -12.55 -3.60 26.70
N GLY A 57 -12.87 -2.37 27.14
CA GLY A 57 -14.17 -1.76 26.86
C GLY A 57 -14.48 -1.62 25.37
N ILE A 58 -13.43 -1.52 24.52
CA ILE A 58 -13.57 -1.46 23.06
C ILE A 58 -14.02 -2.81 22.51
N GLU A 59 -13.47 -3.92 23.03
CA GLU A 59 -13.92 -5.26 22.66
C GLU A 59 -15.40 -5.47 22.97
N THR A 60 -15.83 -5.09 24.20
CA THR A 60 -17.22 -5.21 24.64
C THR A 60 -18.17 -4.39 23.77
N TRP A 61 -17.79 -3.15 23.47
CA TRP A 61 -18.57 -2.27 22.60
C TRP A 61 -18.66 -2.79 21.17
N LEU A 62 -17.55 -3.21 20.59
CA LEU A 62 -17.53 -3.79 19.23
C LEU A 62 -18.26 -5.14 19.18
N GLY A 63 -18.26 -5.91 20.26
CA GLY A 63 -18.98 -7.18 20.38
C GLY A 63 -20.50 -7.03 20.48
N SER A 64 -21.01 -5.88 20.93
CA SER A 64 -22.43 -5.65 21.15
C SER A 64 -23.27 -5.56 19.86
N TRP A 65 -22.68 -5.21 18.74
CA TRP A 65 -23.35 -5.10 17.43
C TRP A 65 -22.70 -6.04 16.42
N TRP A 66 -23.49 -6.57 15.46
CA TRP A 66 -23.04 -7.53 14.44
C TRP A 66 -22.23 -8.70 15.02
N THR A 67 -22.88 -9.49 15.87
CA THR A 67 -22.27 -10.55 16.68
C THR A 67 -21.65 -11.69 15.87
N SER A 68 -22.05 -11.88 14.62
CA SER A 68 -21.47 -12.90 13.73
C SER A 68 -20.03 -12.57 13.25
N PHE A 69 -19.54 -11.35 13.52
CA PHE A 69 -18.20 -10.92 13.16
C PHE A 69 -17.38 -10.56 14.43
N PRO A 70 -16.26 -11.23 14.70
CA PRO A 70 -15.49 -11.02 15.92
C PRO A 70 -15.06 -9.56 16.14
N ALA A 71 -15.05 -9.08 17.37
CA ALA A 71 -14.68 -7.70 17.71
C ALA A 71 -13.24 -7.37 17.27
N SER A 72 -12.29 -8.28 17.47
CA SER A 72 -10.91 -8.15 17.00
C SER A 72 -10.81 -7.98 15.47
N ALA A 73 -11.61 -8.74 14.72
CA ALA A 73 -11.65 -8.66 13.27
C ALA A 73 -12.28 -7.34 12.78
N LYS A 74 -13.27 -6.78 13.50
CA LYS A 74 -13.84 -5.46 13.20
C LYS A 74 -12.79 -4.36 13.34
N LEU A 75 -12.08 -4.36 14.47
CA LEU A 75 -11.03 -3.36 14.74
C LEU A 75 -9.87 -3.50 13.74
N ALA A 76 -9.43 -4.73 13.47
CA ALA A 76 -8.40 -5.01 12.50
C ALA A 76 -8.83 -4.59 11.08
N SER A 77 -10.11 -4.75 10.71
CA SER A 77 -10.66 -4.29 9.43
C SER A 77 -10.65 -2.77 9.32
N LEU A 78 -11.00 -2.05 10.39
CA LEU A 78 -10.93 -0.59 10.45
C LEU A 78 -9.48 -0.11 10.25
N GLY A 79 -8.53 -0.71 10.96
CA GLY A 79 -7.11 -0.42 10.77
C GLY A 79 -6.65 -0.67 9.35
N PHE A 80 -7.14 -1.76 8.72
CA PHE A 80 -6.78 -2.10 7.36
C PHE A 80 -7.41 -1.18 6.30
N MET A 81 -8.60 -0.62 6.57
CA MET A 81 -9.20 0.43 5.74
C MET A 81 -8.35 1.70 5.73
N ILE A 82 -7.91 2.15 6.91
CA ILE A 82 -7.04 3.34 7.05
C ILE A 82 -5.68 3.10 6.39
N PHE A 83 -5.10 1.91 6.60
CA PHE A 83 -3.86 1.49 5.95
C PHE A 83 -3.99 1.53 4.42
N GLY A 84 -5.08 1.01 3.85
CA GLY A 84 -5.33 1.00 2.41
C GLY A 84 -5.39 2.40 1.81
N CYS A 85 -6.01 3.36 2.50
CA CYS A 85 -5.99 4.77 2.09
C CYS A 85 -4.55 5.32 2.01
N GLY A 86 -3.74 5.03 3.03
CA GLY A 86 -2.34 5.44 3.06
C GLY A 86 -1.53 4.79 1.95
N MET A 87 -1.74 3.50 1.68
CA MET A 87 -1.02 2.73 0.67
C MET A 87 -1.25 3.28 -0.74
N GLU A 88 -2.49 3.51 -1.13
CA GLU A 88 -2.82 4.05 -2.45
C GLU A 88 -2.30 5.50 -2.62
N MET A 89 -2.43 6.33 -1.58
CA MET A 89 -1.87 7.68 -1.57
C MET A 89 -0.34 7.65 -1.68
N ALA A 90 0.35 6.71 -1.02
CA ALA A 90 1.80 6.54 -1.12
C ALA A 90 2.22 6.20 -2.55
N GLY A 91 1.50 5.29 -3.23
CA GLY A 91 1.80 4.89 -4.60
C GLY A 91 1.85 6.06 -5.56
N ILE A 92 0.80 6.90 -5.60
CA ILE A 92 0.77 8.08 -6.47
C ILE A 92 1.82 9.12 -6.07
N THR A 93 2.11 9.27 -4.78
CA THR A 93 3.11 10.22 -4.27
C THR A 93 4.53 9.80 -4.63
N VAL A 94 4.86 8.52 -4.51
CA VAL A 94 6.19 7.98 -4.86
C VAL A 94 6.41 8.13 -6.37
N SER A 95 5.43 7.77 -7.20
CA SER A 95 5.53 7.94 -8.66
C SER A 95 5.77 9.42 -9.05
N LYS A 96 5.06 10.36 -8.42
CA LYS A 96 5.27 11.81 -8.66
C LYS A 96 6.63 12.28 -8.13
N ALA A 97 7.11 11.74 -7.02
CA ALA A 97 8.45 12.04 -6.49
C ALA A 97 9.55 11.54 -7.43
N ILE A 98 9.42 10.31 -7.96
CA ILE A 98 10.37 9.75 -8.94
C ILE A 98 10.36 10.61 -10.20
N ALA A 99 9.19 10.98 -10.73
CA ALA A 99 9.09 11.83 -11.90
C ALA A 99 9.83 13.17 -11.70
N LYS A 100 9.64 13.83 -10.55
CA LYS A 100 10.32 15.08 -10.19
C LYS A 100 11.84 14.94 -10.12
N TRP A 101 12.34 13.88 -9.47
CA TRP A 101 13.78 13.72 -9.20
C TRP A 101 14.57 13.21 -10.40
N PHE A 102 13.91 12.48 -11.31
CA PHE A 102 14.50 11.87 -12.49
C PHE A 102 14.03 12.50 -13.81
N GLU A 103 13.44 13.70 -13.75
CA GLU A 103 13.03 14.46 -14.94
C GLU A 103 14.22 14.65 -15.90
N GLY A 104 14.02 14.28 -17.17
CA GLY A 104 15.07 14.34 -18.21
C GLY A 104 16.19 13.30 -18.06
N LYS A 105 16.07 12.35 -17.12
CA LYS A 105 17.04 11.24 -16.91
C LYS A 105 16.22 9.95 -16.81
N GLU A 106 16.72 8.86 -17.21
CA GLU A 106 16.28 7.46 -17.13
C GLU A 106 15.05 7.17 -16.22
N MET A 107 13.97 7.97 -16.36
CA MET A 107 12.77 7.89 -15.50
C MET A 107 12.12 6.50 -15.54
N ALA A 108 12.07 5.88 -16.75
CA ALA A 108 11.53 4.54 -16.91
C ALA A 108 12.32 3.49 -16.12
N LEU A 109 13.65 3.63 -16.06
CA LEU A 109 14.50 2.76 -15.25
C LEU A 109 14.25 2.97 -13.76
N ALA A 110 14.11 4.21 -13.30
CA ALA A 110 13.84 4.53 -11.90
C ALA A 110 12.48 3.95 -11.45
N MET A 111 11.43 4.09 -12.26
CA MET A 111 10.12 3.47 -12.00
C MET A 111 10.19 1.95 -12.05
N GLY A 112 10.93 1.37 -12.99
CA GLY A 112 11.14 -0.08 -13.06
C GLY A 112 11.87 -0.62 -11.82
N LEU A 113 12.84 0.12 -11.31
CA LEU A 113 13.59 -0.24 -10.10
C LEU A 113 12.72 -0.16 -8.85
N GLU A 114 11.88 0.86 -8.73
CA GLU A 114 10.90 1.01 -7.64
C GLU A 114 9.97 -0.20 -7.58
N MET A 115 9.39 -0.57 -8.71
CA MET A 115 8.53 -1.75 -8.81
C MET A 115 9.27 -3.06 -8.48
N ALA A 116 10.52 -3.20 -8.90
CA ALA A 116 11.35 -4.38 -8.59
C ALA A 116 11.61 -4.48 -7.08
N ILE A 117 12.00 -3.38 -6.43
CA ILE A 117 12.23 -3.34 -4.98
C ILE A 117 10.95 -3.66 -4.22
N ALA A 118 9.80 -3.16 -4.66
CA ALA A 118 8.50 -3.50 -4.06
C ALA A 118 8.23 -5.02 -4.13
N ARG A 119 8.55 -5.68 -5.23
CA ARG A 119 8.42 -7.14 -5.37
C ARG A 119 9.37 -7.92 -4.45
N VAL A 120 10.59 -7.43 -4.26
CA VAL A 120 11.54 -8.00 -3.27
C VAL A 120 10.96 -7.89 -1.85
N GLY A 121 10.30 -6.78 -1.51
CA GLY A 121 9.58 -6.63 -0.24
C GLY A 121 8.47 -7.68 -0.06
N VAL A 122 7.69 -7.95 -1.11
CA VAL A 122 6.66 -9.01 -1.08
C VAL A 122 7.30 -10.40 -0.89
N PHE A 123 8.40 -10.70 -1.58
CA PHE A 123 9.16 -11.95 -1.35
C PHE A 123 9.61 -12.08 0.11
N ALA A 124 10.18 -11.02 0.67
CA ALA A 124 10.67 -11.01 2.04
C ALA A 124 9.56 -11.29 3.05
N ILE A 125 8.37 -10.69 2.89
CA ILE A 125 7.27 -10.89 3.83
C ILE A 125 6.71 -12.32 3.78
N PHE A 126 6.63 -12.95 2.60
CA PHE A 126 6.24 -14.35 2.49
C PHE A 126 7.25 -15.30 3.13
N SER A 127 8.52 -14.91 3.24
CA SER A 127 9.56 -15.69 3.91
C SER A 127 9.58 -15.47 5.42
N ILE A 128 9.45 -14.22 5.87
CA ILE A 128 9.64 -13.81 7.26
C ILE A 128 8.36 -14.00 8.08
N SER A 129 7.19 -13.74 7.50
CA SER A 129 5.91 -13.73 8.23
C SER A 129 5.54 -15.10 8.82
N PRO A 130 5.61 -16.23 8.07
CA PRO A 130 5.34 -17.55 8.64
C PRO A 130 6.34 -17.91 9.75
N TRP A 131 7.63 -17.66 9.52
CA TRP A 131 8.67 -17.91 10.49
C TRP A 131 8.43 -17.16 11.81
N LEU A 132 8.05 -15.88 11.76
CA LEU A 132 7.69 -15.10 12.94
C LEU A 132 6.43 -15.61 13.64
N ALA A 133 5.46 -16.11 12.89
CA ALA A 133 4.20 -16.64 13.42
C ALA A 133 4.42 -17.96 14.14
N ASP A 134 5.32 -18.82 13.63
CA ASP A 134 5.59 -20.17 14.16
C ASP A 134 6.55 -20.19 15.36
N MET A 135 7.25 -19.06 15.66
CA MET A 135 8.08 -18.98 16.87
C MET A 135 7.24 -19.24 18.13
N ALA A 136 7.75 -20.05 19.03
CA ALA A 136 7.05 -20.42 20.26
C ALA A 136 6.90 -19.26 21.27
N PRO A 137 5.71 -19.04 21.85
CA PRO A 137 4.40 -19.58 21.50
C PRO A 137 3.91 -19.04 20.17
N ALA A 138 3.31 -19.88 19.32
CA ALA A 138 2.84 -19.47 17.99
C ALA A 138 1.77 -18.37 18.10
N THR A 139 1.95 -17.26 17.34
CA THR A 139 1.04 -16.12 17.39
C THR A 139 1.10 -15.26 16.12
N VAL A 140 -0.04 -14.74 15.71
CA VAL A 140 -0.14 -13.77 14.60
C VAL A 140 0.28 -12.35 15.01
N VAL A 141 0.44 -12.08 16.29
CA VAL A 141 0.79 -10.75 16.81
C VAL A 141 2.18 -10.32 16.35
N ARG A 142 3.16 -11.24 16.34
CA ARG A 142 4.55 -10.94 15.97
C ARG A 142 4.73 -10.45 14.54
N PRO A 143 4.22 -11.13 13.49
CA PRO A 143 4.35 -10.61 12.14
C PRO A 143 3.62 -9.27 11.95
N VAL A 144 2.50 -9.05 12.64
CA VAL A 144 1.80 -7.75 12.58
C VAL A 144 2.62 -6.65 13.28
N ALA A 145 3.22 -6.94 14.44
CA ALA A 145 4.13 -6.03 15.13
C ALA A 145 5.35 -5.67 14.26
N PHE A 146 5.96 -6.67 13.65
CA PHE A 146 7.10 -6.48 12.75
C PHE A 146 6.76 -5.54 11.58
N CYS A 147 5.62 -5.78 10.91
CA CYS A 147 5.16 -4.89 9.84
C CYS A 147 4.88 -3.47 10.35
N THR A 148 4.33 -3.32 11.55
CA THR A 148 4.06 -2.00 12.14
C THR A 148 5.36 -1.23 12.41
N VAL A 149 6.41 -1.93 12.89
CA VAL A 149 7.74 -1.33 13.09
C VAL A 149 8.37 -0.91 11.75
N LEU A 150 8.26 -1.74 10.71
CA LEU A 150 8.74 -1.38 9.37
C LEU A 150 8.02 -0.14 8.81
N LEU A 151 6.73 0.01 9.06
CA LEU A 151 5.97 1.19 8.65
C LEU A 151 6.37 2.45 9.44
N LEU A 152 6.73 2.32 10.72
CA LEU A 152 7.31 3.42 11.48
C LEU A 152 8.64 3.88 10.87
N ILE A 153 9.52 2.94 10.51
CA ILE A 153 10.77 3.23 9.81
C ILE A 153 10.47 3.93 8.47
N GLY A 154 9.48 3.45 7.72
CA GLY A 154 9.03 4.06 6.49
C GLY A 154 8.55 5.51 6.67
N LEU A 155 7.77 5.78 7.74
CA LEU A 155 7.34 7.13 8.09
C LEU A 155 8.54 8.05 8.38
N LEU A 156 9.49 7.58 9.19
CA LEU A 156 10.72 8.34 9.48
C LEU A 156 11.54 8.62 8.21
N THR A 157 11.63 7.64 7.32
CA THR A 157 12.30 7.78 6.02
C THR A 157 11.61 8.84 5.16
N PHE A 158 10.27 8.89 5.14
CA PHE A 158 9.52 9.92 4.41
C PHE A 158 9.73 11.32 5.01
N VAL A 159 9.83 11.43 6.31
CA VAL A 159 10.18 12.69 6.97
C VAL A 159 11.57 13.16 6.53
N ILE A 160 12.57 12.27 6.53
CA ILE A 160 13.93 12.57 6.05
C ILE A 160 13.88 12.99 4.57
N PHE A 161 13.17 12.24 3.73
CA PHE A 161 12.97 12.60 2.32
C PHE A 161 12.39 14.02 2.17
N SER A 162 11.43 14.42 2.99
CA SER A 162 10.81 15.74 2.96
C SER A 162 11.82 16.87 3.21
N PHE A 163 12.82 16.63 4.10
CA PHE A 163 13.92 17.59 4.30
C PHE A 163 14.86 17.64 3.10
N MET A 164 15.18 16.49 2.50
CA MET A 164 16.03 16.42 1.30
C MET A 164 15.37 17.12 0.11
N ASP A 165 14.08 16.89 -0.10
CA ASP A 165 13.32 17.51 -1.18
C ASP A 165 13.20 19.03 -1.03
N ARG A 166 13.06 19.54 0.22
CA ARG A 166 13.13 20.99 0.49
C ARG A 166 14.50 21.59 0.12
N LYS A 167 15.56 20.84 0.34
CA LYS A 167 16.92 21.27 -0.01
C LYS A 167 17.10 21.31 -1.53
N LEU A 168 16.57 20.33 -2.24
CA LEU A 168 16.57 20.28 -3.69
C LEU A 168 15.83 21.50 -4.30
N ASP A 169 14.62 21.80 -3.82
CA ASP A 169 13.84 22.94 -4.32
C ASP A 169 14.59 24.27 -4.13
N LYS A 170 15.25 24.45 -2.98
CA LYS A 170 16.08 25.65 -2.75
C LYS A 170 17.27 25.74 -3.71
N GLN A 171 17.88 24.62 -4.08
CA GLN A 171 19.00 24.60 -5.03
C GLN A 171 18.55 24.87 -6.47
N LEU A 172 17.33 24.44 -6.82
CA LEU A 172 16.75 24.64 -8.14
C LEU A 172 16.00 25.99 -8.29
N GLY A 173 15.87 26.76 -7.20
CA GLY A 173 15.12 28.03 -7.21
C GLY A 173 13.61 27.83 -7.41
N LEU A 174 13.09 26.65 -7.10
CA LEU A 174 11.67 26.32 -7.24
C LEU A 174 10.89 26.80 -6.02
N ASP A 175 9.63 27.20 -6.24
CA ASP A 175 8.72 27.60 -5.15
C ASP A 175 8.54 26.50 -4.12
N SER A 176 8.42 26.89 -2.85
CA SER A 176 8.44 26.01 -1.67
C SER A 176 7.30 24.98 -1.56
N ARG A 177 6.38 24.92 -2.52
CA ARG A 177 5.25 23.98 -2.53
C ARG A 177 5.56 22.60 -3.08
N GLY A 178 6.80 22.31 -3.55
CA GLY A 178 7.19 20.98 -4.01
C GLY A 178 6.53 20.53 -5.32
N GLY A 179 5.89 21.46 -6.03
CA GLY A 179 5.36 21.26 -7.37
C GLY A 179 6.43 21.63 -8.39
N GLY A 180 7.04 20.67 -9.05
CA GLY A 180 7.79 20.91 -10.28
C GLY A 180 6.88 21.54 -11.32
N GLY A 181 7.42 22.52 -12.04
CA GLY A 181 6.86 23.40 -13.04
C GLY A 181 5.48 23.12 -13.60
N SER A 182 4.70 24.19 -13.74
CA SER A 182 3.54 24.38 -14.67
C SER A 182 2.64 23.17 -15.01
N GLU A 183 2.50 22.18 -14.12
CA GLU A 183 1.40 21.24 -14.24
C GLU A 183 0.11 22.00 -13.92
N GLU A 184 -0.81 22.09 -14.87
CA GLU A 184 -2.13 22.69 -14.66
C GLU A 184 -2.79 21.99 -13.47
N GLU A 185 -3.20 22.78 -12.45
CA GLU A 185 -3.90 22.24 -11.29
C GLU A 185 -5.15 21.48 -11.77
N PHE A 186 -5.36 20.28 -11.23
CA PHE A 186 -6.55 19.47 -11.51
C PHE A 186 -7.82 20.28 -11.30
N LYS A 187 -8.62 20.41 -12.35
CA LYS A 187 -9.96 21.00 -12.32
C LYS A 187 -11.00 19.90 -12.41
N VAL A 188 -12.09 20.03 -11.65
CA VAL A 188 -13.21 19.07 -11.72
C VAL A 188 -13.79 18.94 -13.14
N SER A 189 -13.65 20.00 -13.97
CA SER A 189 -13.99 19.97 -15.39
C SER A 189 -13.21 18.92 -16.19
N ASP A 190 -11.96 18.63 -15.77
CA ASP A 190 -11.09 17.71 -16.50
C ASP A 190 -11.56 16.26 -16.36
N LEU A 191 -12.24 15.95 -15.24
CA LEU A 191 -12.89 14.67 -15.04
C LEU A 191 -13.94 14.37 -16.12
N LYS A 192 -14.71 15.38 -16.54
CA LYS A 192 -15.69 15.22 -17.64
C LYS A 192 -14.99 14.93 -18.95
N TYR A 193 -13.85 15.58 -19.22
CA TYR A 193 -13.07 15.33 -20.42
C TYR A 193 -12.48 13.91 -20.45
N ILE A 194 -11.90 13.46 -19.34
CA ILE A 194 -11.36 12.10 -19.18
C ILE A 194 -12.46 11.05 -19.40
N LEU A 195 -13.62 11.20 -18.72
CA LEU A 195 -14.74 10.27 -18.83
C LEU A 195 -15.38 10.25 -20.23
N SER A 196 -15.18 11.28 -21.04
CA SER A 196 -15.65 11.31 -22.43
C SER A 196 -14.71 10.58 -23.40
N SER A 197 -13.51 10.25 -22.98
CA SER A 197 -12.50 9.60 -23.84
C SER A 197 -12.76 8.09 -23.95
N LYS A 198 -12.93 7.60 -25.20
CA LYS A 198 -13.03 6.16 -25.46
C LYS A 198 -11.78 5.39 -25.07
N VAL A 199 -10.60 6.00 -25.25
CA VAL A 199 -9.30 5.40 -24.90
C VAL A 199 -9.23 5.16 -23.39
N PHE A 200 -9.68 6.13 -22.58
CA PHE A 200 -9.77 5.98 -21.14
C PHE A 200 -10.57 4.72 -20.73
N TRP A 201 -11.75 4.53 -21.32
CA TRP A 201 -12.59 3.37 -20.99
C TRP A 201 -11.98 2.03 -21.42
N ILE A 202 -11.28 1.98 -22.56
CA ILE A 202 -10.57 0.77 -22.98
C ILE A 202 -9.46 0.42 -21.97
N ILE A 203 -8.65 1.41 -21.58
CA ILE A 203 -7.58 1.20 -20.58
C ILE A 203 -8.17 0.83 -19.24
N ALA A 204 -9.22 1.52 -18.78
CA ALA A 204 -9.87 1.21 -17.52
C ALA A 204 -10.42 -0.22 -17.50
N PHE A 205 -11.06 -0.68 -18.59
CA PHE A 205 -11.57 -2.04 -18.70
C PHE A 205 -10.44 -3.08 -18.69
N LEU A 206 -9.35 -2.84 -19.39
CA LEU A 206 -8.17 -3.71 -19.34
C LEU A 206 -7.59 -3.79 -17.91
N CYS A 207 -7.51 -2.67 -17.19
CA CYS A 207 -7.09 -2.66 -15.80
C CYS A 207 -8.03 -3.48 -14.91
N VAL A 208 -9.36 -3.33 -15.07
CA VAL A 208 -10.36 -4.12 -14.31
C VAL A 208 -10.16 -5.61 -14.55
N LEU A 209 -10.01 -6.05 -15.81
CA LEU A 209 -9.80 -7.46 -16.14
C LEU A 209 -8.49 -7.99 -15.54
N TYR A 210 -7.41 -7.23 -15.67
CA TYR A 210 -6.10 -7.59 -15.14
C TYR A 210 -6.13 -7.74 -13.61
N TYR A 211 -6.63 -6.73 -12.92
CA TYR A 211 -6.64 -6.73 -11.45
C TYR A 211 -7.62 -7.73 -10.85
N SER A 212 -8.78 -7.97 -11.50
CA SER A 212 -9.74 -9.00 -11.06
C SER A 212 -9.19 -10.44 -11.16
N ALA A 213 -8.20 -10.69 -12.00
CA ALA A 213 -7.52 -11.98 -12.05
C ALA A 213 -6.34 -12.06 -11.05
N ILE A 214 -5.49 -11.05 -11.04
CA ILE A 214 -4.21 -11.08 -10.30
C ILE A 214 -4.40 -10.96 -8.78
N PHE A 215 -5.22 -10.03 -8.29
CA PHE A 215 -5.36 -9.82 -6.86
C PHE A 215 -5.97 -11.01 -6.10
N PRO A 216 -7.08 -11.62 -6.57
CA PRO A 216 -7.60 -12.83 -5.93
C PRO A 216 -6.60 -13.98 -5.98
N PHE A 217 -5.90 -14.18 -7.11
CA PHE A 217 -4.88 -15.19 -7.22
C PHE A 217 -3.76 -14.99 -6.17
N GLN A 218 -3.18 -13.81 -6.09
CA GLN A 218 -2.12 -13.52 -5.10
C GLN A 218 -2.60 -13.67 -3.67
N ARG A 219 -3.84 -13.30 -3.38
CA ARG A 219 -4.38 -13.33 -2.01
C ARG A 219 -4.72 -14.73 -1.53
N PHE A 220 -5.16 -15.59 -2.42
CA PHE A 220 -5.60 -16.95 -2.08
C PHE A 220 -4.65 -18.05 -2.54
N ALA A 221 -3.50 -17.70 -3.15
CA ALA A 221 -2.57 -18.67 -3.71
C ALA A 221 -2.06 -19.68 -2.68
N THR A 222 -1.68 -19.24 -1.48
CA THR A 222 -1.22 -20.15 -0.42
C THR A 222 -2.35 -21.07 0.04
N ASN A 223 -3.54 -20.54 0.29
CA ASN A 223 -4.69 -21.37 0.66
C ASN A 223 -5.09 -22.37 -0.44
N MET A 224 -4.95 -21.95 -1.70
CA MET A 224 -5.20 -22.83 -2.85
C MET A 224 -4.19 -23.98 -2.89
N LEU A 225 -2.92 -23.71 -2.65
CA LEU A 225 -1.88 -24.74 -2.58
C LEU A 225 -2.11 -25.70 -1.40
N GLU A 226 -2.45 -25.18 -0.23
CA GLU A 226 -2.79 -25.99 0.95
C GLU A 226 -3.99 -26.90 0.69
N SER A 227 -5.10 -26.35 0.18
CA SER A 227 -6.34 -27.09 0.00
C SER A 227 -6.30 -28.10 -1.17
N ASN A 228 -5.60 -27.79 -2.27
CA ASN A 228 -5.57 -28.66 -3.45
C ASN A 228 -4.41 -29.66 -3.44
N LEU A 229 -3.26 -29.29 -2.85
CA LEU A 229 -2.06 -30.14 -2.85
C LEU A 229 -1.78 -30.75 -1.47
N GLY A 230 -2.52 -30.37 -0.42
CA GLY A 230 -2.33 -30.88 0.95
C GLY A 230 -0.97 -30.51 1.56
N VAL A 231 -0.29 -29.48 1.03
CA VAL A 231 0.98 -29.00 1.58
C VAL A 231 0.76 -28.15 2.82
N SER A 232 1.79 -28.04 3.66
CA SER A 232 1.72 -27.16 4.83
C SER A 232 1.69 -25.68 4.44
N ALA A 233 1.13 -24.81 5.29
CA ALA A 233 1.10 -23.36 5.10
C ALA A 233 2.50 -22.77 4.80
N GLN A 234 3.53 -23.29 5.51
CA GLN A 234 4.92 -22.91 5.28
C GLN A 234 5.39 -23.27 3.87
N THR A 235 5.14 -24.51 3.45
CA THR A 235 5.52 -24.98 2.11
C THR A 235 4.78 -24.20 1.02
N ALA A 236 3.51 -23.90 1.21
CA ALA A 236 2.73 -23.09 0.29
C ALA A 236 3.29 -21.66 0.15
N ALA A 237 3.68 -21.03 1.26
CA ALA A 237 4.33 -19.73 1.27
C ALA A 237 5.71 -19.77 0.58
N ASP A 238 6.50 -20.83 0.82
CA ASP A 238 7.82 -21.05 0.22
C ASP A 238 7.75 -21.22 -1.31
N ILE A 239 6.70 -21.87 -1.80
CA ILE A 239 6.47 -22.00 -3.25
C ILE A 239 6.03 -20.64 -3.82
N PHE A 240 5.04 -20.00 -3.21
CA PHE A 240 4.43 -18.79 -3.76
C PHE A 240 5.37 -17.57 -3.75
N ARG A 241 6.31 -17.48 -2.79
CA ARG A 241 7.26 -16.34 -2.72
C ARG A 241 8.10 -16.15 -3.99
N TRP A 242 8.32 -17.21 -4.78
CA TRP A 242 9.07 -17.10 -6.03
C TRP A 242 8.32 -16.39 -7.15
N PHE A 243 6.99 -16.31 -7.07
CA PHE A 243 6.18 -15.60 -8.05
C PHE A 243 6.52 -14.09 -8.11
N PRO A 244 6.50 -13.32 -7.00
CA PRO A 244 6.93 -11.93 -7.02
C PRO A 244 8.42 -11.75 -7.33
N MET A 245 9.28 -12.71 -6.98
CA MET A 245 10.70 -12.65 -7.29
C MET A 245 10.96 -12.76 -8.81
N GLY A 246 10.26 -13.65 -9.50
CA GLY A 246 10.31 -13.74 -10.96
C GLY A 246 9.88 -12.42 -11.63
N ALA A 247 8.82 -11.79 -11.13
CA ALA A 247 8.38 -10.48 -11.60
C ALA A 247 9.44 -9.39 -11.35
N ALA A 248 10.07 -9.38 -10.16
CA ALA A 248 11.14 -8.43 -9.81
C ALA A 248 12.33 -8.51 -10.77
N ALA A 249 12.72 -9.72 -11.18
CA ALA A 249 13.83 -9.92 -12.10
C ALA A 249 13.54 -9.39 -13.51
N ILE A 250 12.29 -9.50 -13.99
CA ILE A 250 11.91 -9.14 -15.37
C ILE A 250 11.55 -7.65 -15.50
N THR A 251 10.92 -7.05 -14.47
CA THR A 251 10.37 -5.67 -14.53
C THR A 251 11.39 -4.61 -14.98
N PRO A 252 12.65 -4.56 -14.51
CA PRO A 252 13.61 -3.54 -14.93
C PRO A 252 13.97 -3.60 -16.43
N PHE A 253 13.83 -4.76 -17.06
CA PHE A 253 14.12 -4.92 -18.50
C PHE A 253 12.96 -4.45 -19.38
N LEU A 254 11.75 -4.40 -18.85
CA LEU A 254 10.55 -3.92 -19.57
C LEU A 254 10.45 -2.39 -19.59
N GLY A 255 11.20 -1.70 -18.73
CA GLY A 255 11.23 -0.24 -18.63
C GLY A 255 12.28 0.44 -19.53
N ARG A 256 12.92 -0.31 -20.44
CA ARG A 256 13.92 0.21 -21.39
C ARG A 256 13.32 0.62 -22.72
#